data_72172ac97d1b6d219f4a8de456a79556
#
_entry.id   72172ac97d1b6d219f4a8de456a79556
#
_cell.length_a   1.000
_cell.length_b   1.000
_cell.length_c   1.000
_cell.angle_alpha   90.00
_cell.angle_beta   90.00
_cell.angle_gamma   90.00
#
_symmetry.space_group_name_H-M   'P 1'
#
loop_
_entity.id
_entity.type
_entity.pdbx_description
1 polymer ?
#
loop_
_entity_poly.entity_id
_entity_poly.type
_entity_poly.pdbx_seq_one_letter_code
_entity_poly.pdbx_strand_id
1 'polypeptide(L)'
;DSIIFIELVHSNFKVDIDLSGESEKIEVIRWQFPLTHGKVRTAFAAQCLILEGGVMVDLRRAGGLDDDDWWLAIYVMLSRARKLKHMILLGFTPQVEDLLRRGPPENLIQVSERLEEVANTTMALLADWHA
;
A
#
# COMPACT_ATOMS: atom_id res chain seq x y z
N ASP A 1 10.70 -32.85 -14.45
CA ASP A 1 9.87 -31.68 -14.83
C ASP A 1 8.55 -31.81 -14.11
N SER A 2 8.22 -30.78 -13.29
CA SER A 2 6.97 -30.75 -12.55
C SER A 2 5.94 -29.93 -13.34
N ILE A 3 4.76 -30.50 -13.57
CA ILE A 3 3.64 -29.81 -14.20
C ILE A 3 2.74 -29.28 -13.09
N ILE A 4 2.46 -27.98 -13.12
CA ILE A 4 1.54 -27.33 -12.20
C ILE A 4 0.25 -27.04 -12.95
N PHE A 5 -0.86 -27.60 -12.48
CA PHE A 5 -2.18 -27.27 -12.99
C PHE A 5 -2.70 -26.00 -12.33
N ILE A 6 -3.13 -25.03 -13.13
CA ILE A 6 -3.71 -23.79 -12.67
C ILE A 6 -5.11 -23.67 -13.24
N GLU A 7 -6.10 -23.63 -12.36
CA GLU A 7 -7.49 -23.49 -12.76
C GLU A 7 -7.88 -22.03 -12.93
N LEU A 8 -8.81 -21.78 -13.85
CA LEU A 8 -9.43 -20.46 -14.01
C LEU A 8 -10.34 -20.18 -12.80
N VAL A 9 -10.15 -19.03 -12.18
CA VAL A 9 -11.04 -18.52 -11.13
C VAL A 9 -11.92 -17.43 -11.70
N HIS A 10 -13.17 -17.44 -11.29
CA HIS A 10 -14.07 -16.34 -11.60
C HIS A 10 -14.28 -15.43 -10.39
N SER A 11 -14.45 -14.15 -10.65
CA SER A 11 -14.78 -13.15 -9.66
C SER A 11 -15.93 -12.30 -10.17
N ASN A 12 -16.96 -12.13 -9.37
CA ASN A 12 -18.09 -11.26 -9.64
C ASN A 12 -17.90 -9.96 -8.88
N PHE A 13 -18.03 -8.85 -9.58
CA PHE A 13 -18.00 -7.52 -8.97
C PHE A 13 -18.96 -6.59 -9.69
N LYS A 14 -19.43 -5.56 -8.98
CA LYS A 14 -20.32 -4.54 -9.55
C LYS A 14 -19.50 -3.31 -9.88
N VAL A 15 -19.72 -2.77 -11.07
CA VAL A 15 -19.10 -1.52 -11.52
C VAL A 15 -20.21 -0.51 -11.70
N ASP A 16 -20.02 0.66 -11.09
CA ASP A 16 -20.89 1.81 -11.33
C ASP A 16 -20.43 2.47 -12.64
N ILE A 17 -21.31 2.50 -13.63
CA ILE A 17 -21.05 3.17 -14.90
C ILE A 17 -21.96 4.39 -14.97
N ASP A 18 -21.35 5.55 -15.14
CA ASP A 18 -22.06 6.80 -15.39
C ASP A 18 -22.25 6.97 -16.91
N LEU A 19 -23.43 6.65 -17.36
CA LEU A 19 -23.84 6.85 -18.74
C LEU A 19 -24.88 7.98 -18.75
N SER A 20 -24.46 9.16 -19.19
CA SER A 20 -25.35 10.30 -19.43
C SER A 20 -26.04 10.89 -18.19
N GLY A 21 -25.38 10.79 -16.99
CA GLY A 21 -25.90 11.35 -15.74
C GLY A 21 -26.82 10.43 -14.95
N GLU A 22 -26.99 9.19 -15.39
CA GLU A 22 -27.60 8.10 -14.60
C GLU A 22 -26.52 7.06 -14.26
N SER A 23 -26.36 6.79 -12.96
CA SER A 23 -25.42 5.76 -12.49
C SER A 23 -26.12 4.40 -12.53
N GLU A 24 -25.65 3.51 -13.39
CA GLU A 24 -26.13 2.13 -13.48
C GLU A 24 -25.09 1.16 -12.93
N LYS A 25 -25.54 0.21 -12.09
CA LYS A 25 -24.68 -0.87 -11.56
C LYS A 25 -24.71 -2.07 -12.47
N ILE A 26 -23.60 -2.31 -13.15
CA ILE A 26 -23.43 -3.49 -14.00
C ILE A 26 -22.66 -4.56 -13.26
N GLU A 27 -23.20 -5.77 -13.23
CA GLU A 27 -22.48 -6.93 -12.71
C GLU A 27 -21.53 -7.47 -13.78
N VAL A 28 -20.23 -7.53 -13.42
CA VAL A 28 -19.19 -8.03 -14.32
C VAL A 28 -18.65 -9.35 -13.78
N ILE A 29 -18.64 -10.36 -14.62
CA ILE A 29 -18.01 -11.65 -14.33
C ILE A 29 -16.66 -11.68 -15.03
N ARG A 30 -15.59 -11.81 -14.27
CA ARG A 30 -14.24 -11.91 -14.79
C ARG A 30 -13.67 -13.31 -14.56
N TRP A 31 -13.25 -13.94 -15.63
CA TRP A 31 -12.50 -15.18 -15.58
C TRP A 31 -11.01 -14.90 -15.80
N GLN A 32 -10.18 -15.36 -14.90
CA GLN A 32 -8.73 -15.16 -15.02
C GLN A 32 -7.95 -16.27 -14.35
N PHE A 33 -6.72 -16.48 -14.79
CA PHE A 33 -5.78 -17.27 -14.01
C PHE A 33 -5.38 -16.48 -12.77
N PRO A 34 -5.30 -17.12 -11.58
CA PRO A 34 -4.87 -16.47 -10.33
C PRO A 34 -3.35 -16.28 -10.32
N LEU A 35 -2.82 -15.63 -11.35
CA LEU A 35 -1.39 -15.38 -11.53
C LEU A 35 -1.12 -13.90 -11.40
N THR A 36 -0.09 -13.60 -10.61
CA THR A 36 0.46 -12.25 -10.47
C THR A 36 1.95 -12.30 -10.80
N HIS A 37 2.45 -11.29 -11.48
CA HIS A 37 3.87 -11.20 -11.77
C HIS A 37 4.68 -11.18 -10.47
N GLY A 38 5.58 -12.17 -10.29
CA GLY A 38 6.27 -12.39 -9.02
C GLY A 38 7.17 -11.25 -8.53
N LYS A 39 7.57 -10.35 -9.44
CA LYS A 39 8.45 -9.21 -9.16
C LYS A 39 7.72 -7.86 -9.12
N VAL A 40 6.45 -7.80 -9.53
CA VAL A 40 5.64 -6.57 -9.50
C VAL A 40 4.58 -6.70 -8.42
N ARG A 41 4.48 -5.68 -7.57
CA ARG A 41 3.55 -5.66 -6.46
C ARG A 41 2.94 -4.27 -6.28
N THR A 42 1.73 -4.22 -5.76
CA THR A 42 1.14 -2.98 -5.25
C THR A 42 1.80 -2.60 -3.92
N ALA A 43 1.65 -1.34 -3.49
CA ALA A 43 2.12 -0.88 -2.20
C ALA A 43 1.62 -1.78 -1.05
N PHE A 44 0.32 -2.09 -1.04
CA PHE A 44 -0.28 -2.94 -0.01
C PHE A 44 0.22 -4.38 -0.04
N ALA A 45 0.41 -4.96 -1.23
CA ALA A 45 0.97 -6.32 -1.36
C ALA A 45 2.46 -6.39 -1.00
N ALA A 46 3.14 -5.26 -0.90
CA ALA A 46 4.53 -5.16 -0.47
C ALA A 46 4.68 -4.94 1.05
N GLN A 47 3.60 -4.79 1.80
CA GLN A 47 3.66 -4.68 3.25
C GLN A 47 4.35 -5.90 3.86
N CYS A 48 5.10 -5.68 4.92
CA CYS A 48 5.89 -6.70 5.63
C CYS A 48 7.01 -7.37 4.80
N LEU A 49 7.22 -6.97 3.54
CA LEU A 49 8.35 -7.45 2.74
C LEU A 49 9.57 -6.54 2.92
N ILE A 50 10.75 -7.14 2.92
CA ILE A 50 12.02 -6.43 2.84
C ILE A 50 12.68 -6.81 1.52
N LEU A 51 12.98 -5.82 0.68
CA LEU A 51 13.53 -6.02 -0.64
C LEU A 51 15.05 -5.75 -0.62
N GLU A 52 15.85 -6.81 -0.67
CA GLU A 52 17.31 -6.72 -0.54
C GLU A 52 18.00 -6.44 -1.88
N GLY A 53 17.49 -6.97 -2.97
CA GLY A 53 18.11 -6.93 -4.29
C GLY A 53 17.92 -5.63 -5.07
N GLY A 54 17.26 -4.65 -4.47
CA GLY A 54 16.87 -3.40 -5.13
C GLY A 54 15.41 -3.36 -5.50
N VAL A 55 14.86 -2.14 -5.54
CA VAL A 55 13.45 -1.91 -5.83
C VAL A 55 13.31 -0.70 -6.76
N MET A 56 12.43 -0.83 -7.72
CA MET A 56 11.94 0.27 -8.54
C MET A 56 10.55 0.65 -8.02
N VAL A 57 10.40 1.88 -7.59
CA VAL A 57 9.17 2.43 -7.00
C VAL A 57 8.55 3.41 -7.97
N ASP A 58 7.32 3.17 -8.37
CA ASP A 58 6.52 4.10 -9.15
C ASP A 58 5.68 4.97 -8.20
N LEU A 59 6.02 6.25 -8.14
CA LEU A 59 5.40 7.22 -7.24
C LEU A 59 4.15 7.88 -7.83
N ARG A 60 3.80 7.56 -9.07
CA ARG A 60 2.62 8.14 -9.71
C ARG A 60 1.36 7.71 -8.95
N ARG A 61 0.43 8.67 -8.84
CA ARG A 61 -0.85 8.44 -8.18
C ARG A 61 -1.68 7.40 -8.95
N ALA A 62 -2.06 6.34 -8.28
CA ALA A 62 -3.02 5.39 -8.85
C ALA A 62 -4.43 6.00 -8.84
N GLY A 63 -5.25 5.62 -9.82
CA GLY A 63 -6.62 6.13 -9.92
C GLY A 63 -7.45 5.78 -8.66
N GLY A 64 -8.23 6.75 -8.19
CA GLY A 64 -9.13 6.56 -7.04
C GLY A 64 -8.49 6.75 -5.66
N LEU A 65 -7.19 6.97 -5.56
CA LEU A 65 -6.56 7.33 -4.28
C LEU A 65 -6.79 8.82 -3.97
N ASP A 66 -7.10 9.15 -2.73
CA ASP A 66 -6.97 10.50 -2.22
C ASP A 66 -5.51 10.83 -1.86
N ASP A 67 -5.25 12.02 -1.32
CA ASP A 67 -3.89 12.45 -0.99
C ASP A 67 -3.30 11.66 0.17
N ASP A 68 -4.10 11.32 1.15
CA ASP A 68 -3.67 10.61 2.34
C ASP A 68 -3.32 9.15 2.02
N ASP A 69 -4.17 8.49 1.24
CA ASP A 69 -3.92 7.13 0.75
C ASP A 69 -2.71 7.09 -0.18
N TRP A 70 -2.53 8.12 -1.01
CA TRP A 70 -1.36 8.22 -1.87
C TRP A 70 -0.08 8.42 -1.07
N TRP A 71 -0.11 9.27 -0.04
CA TRP A 71 1.01 9.44 0.89
C TRP A 71 1.38 8.12 1.57
N LEU A 72 0.37 7.39 2.09
CA LEU A 72 0.57 6.09 2.73
C LEU A 72 1.17 5.06 1.76
N ALA A 73 0.68 5.01 0.53
CA ALA A 73 1.21 4.12 -0.49
C ALA A 73 2.70 4.41 -0.78
N ILE A 74 3.06 5.69 -0.93
CA ILE A 74 4.45 6.11 -1.10
C ILE A 74 5.31 5.71 0.11
N TYR A 75 4.84 5.98 1.32
CA TYR A 75 5.53 5.63 2.56
C TYR A 75 5.81 4.12 2.63
N VAL A 76 4.79 3.30 2.37
CA VAL A 76 4.95 1.84 2.36
C VAL A 76 5.98 1.41 1.33
N MET A 77 5.92 1.93 0.11
CA MET A 77 6.85 1.57 -0.96
C MET A 77 8.30 1.97 -0.62
N LEU A 78 8.53 3.19 -0.13
CA LEU A 78 9.85 3.70 0.22
C LEU A 78 10.47 2.93 1.39
N SER A 79 9.65 2.51 2.36
CA SER A 79 10.11 1.75 3.54
C SER A 79 10.49 0.29 3.23
N ARG A 80 10.30 -0.20 2.00
CA ARG A 80 10.62 -1.61 1.64
C ARG A 80 12.09 -1.84 1.33
N ALA A 81 12.83 -0.81 0.96
CA ALA A 81 14.25 -0.93 0.66
C ALA A 81 15.11 -0.69 1.90
N ARG A 82 16.10 -1.55 2.15
CA ARG A 82 17.04 -1.36 3.27
C ARG A 82 18.01 -0.20 3.09
N LYS A 83 18.30 0.17 1.85
CA LYS A 83 19.30 1.21 1.51
C LYS A 83 18.79 2.04 0.33
N LEU A 84 18.89 3.35 0.44
CA LEU A 84 18.50 4.28 -0.63
C LEU A 84 19.22 4.01 -1.96
N LYS A 85 20.47 3.62 -1.93
CA LYS A 85 21.24 3.28 -3.13
C LYS A 85 20.70 2.10 -3.93
N HIS A 86 19.80 1.32 -3.34
CA HIS A 86 19.14 0.18 -3.98
C HIS A 86 17.73 0.53 -4.47
N MET A 87 17.40 1.81 -4.51
CA MET A 87 16.07 2.27 -4.90
C MET A 87 16.16 3.14 -6.17
N ILE A 88 15.27 2.85 -7.11
CA ILE A 88 15.04 3.68 -8.29
C ILE A 88 13.63 4.24 -8.17
N LEU A 89 13.50 5.56 -8.25
CA LEU A 89 12.22 6.25 -8.18
C LEU A 89 11.77 6.64 -9.58
N LEU A 90 10.54 6.27 -9.92
CA LEU A 90 9.85 6.69 -11.13
C LEU A 90 8.73 7.65 -10.78
N GLY A 91 8.46 8.61 -11.67
CA GLY A 91 7.34 9.54 -11.51
C GLY A 91 7.49 10.52 -10.34
N PHE A 92 8.73 10.87 -9.96
CA PHE A 92 8.96 11.95 -9.01
C PHE A 92 8.62 13.29 -9.67
N THR A 93 7.54 13.90 -9.22
CA THR A 93 6.99 15.15 -9.75
C THR A 93 6.89 16.21 -8.64
N PRO A 94 6.72 17.50 -8.97
CA PRO A 94 6.48 18.53 -7.95
C PRO A 94 5.31 18.20 -7.02
N GLN A 95 4.25 17.57 -7.53
CA GLN A 95 3.11 17.14 -6.71
C GLN A 95 3.51 16.09 -5.66
N VAL A 96 4.39 15.14 -6.03
CA VAL A 96 4.93 14.16 -5.07
C VAL A 96 5.79 14.86 -4.02
N GLU A 97 6.62 15.81 -4.44
CA GLU A 97 7.45 16.59 -3.53
C GLU A 97 6.59 17.39 -2.53
N ASP A 98 5.56 18.08 -3.00
CA ASP A 98 4.64 18.85 -2.16
C ASP A 98 3.89 17.94 -1.18
N LEU A 99 3.44 16.76 -1.66
CA LEU A 99 2.78 15.77 -0.82
C LEU A 99 3.70 15.28 0.31
N LEU A 100 4.95 14.98 0.01
CA LEU A 100 5.92 14.53 1.00
C LEU A 100 6.33 15.65 1.97
N ARG A 101 6.40 16.90 1.52
CA ARG A 101 6.68 18.07 2.37
C ARG A 101 5.55 18.36 3.36
N ARG A 102 4.32 18.06 3.00
CA ARG A 102 3.15 18.17 3.90
C ARG A 102 3.28 17.26 5.12
N GLY A 103 4.02 16.17 5.00
CA GLY A 103 4.17 15.17 6.05
C GLY A 103 3.04 14.14 6.09
N PRO A 104 3.03 13.29 7.12
CA PRO A 104 2.04 12.23 7.25
C PRO A 104 0.63 12.78 7.48
N PRO A 105 -0.41 12.03 7.07
CA PRO A 105 -1.79 12.37 7.38
C PRO A 105 -2.04 12.51 8.88
N GLU A 106 -2.90 13.44 9.26
CA GLU A 106 -3.19 13.77 10.66
C GLU A 106 -3.69 12.56 11.47
N ASN A 107 -4.54 11.75 10.88
CA ASN A 107 -5.03 10.51 11.50
C ASN A 107 -3.90 9.52 11.83
N LEU A 108 -2.86 9.47 11.01
CA LEU A 108 -1.71 8.61 11.26
C LEU A 108 -0.85 9.16 12.42
N ILE A 109 -0.71 10.47 12.51
CA ILE A 109 -0.02 11.12 13.64
C ILE A 109 -0.73 10.79 14.94
N GLN A 110 -2.04 10.99 15.01
CA GLN A 110 -2.86 10.71 16.19
C GLN A 110 -2.79 9.23 16.61
N VAL A 111 -2.85 8.31 15.66
CA VAL A 111 -2.70 6.88 15.96
C VAL A 111 -1.31 6.57 16.49
N SER A 112 -0.27 7.18 15.92
CA SER A 112 1.11 6.98 16.38
C SER A 112 1.32 7.49 17.81
N GLU A 113 0.83 8.66 18.13
CA GLU A 113 0.87 9.25 19.48
C GLU A 113 0.16 8.35 20.49
N ARG A 114 -1.05 7.87 20.14
CA ARG A 114 -1.79 6.96 21.01
C ARG A 114 -1.06 5.63 21.24
N LEU A 115 -0.41 5.07 20.21
CA LEU A 115 0.40 3.85 20.36
C LEU A 115 1.60 4.08 21.27
N GLU A 116 2.23 5.25 21.21
CA GLU A 116 3.34 5.60 22.08
C GLU A 116 2.89 5.74 23.55
N GLU A 117 1.74 6.38 23.82
CA GLU A 117 1.13 6.45 25.14
C GLU A 117 0.84 5.06 25.73
N VAL A 118 0.24 4.17 24.90
CA VAL A 118 -0.04 2.79 25.32
C VAL A 118 1.24 2.02 25.59
N ALA A 119 2.26 2.17 24.74
CA ALA A 119 3.56 1.54 24.95
C ALA A 119 4.21 1.98 26.25
N ASN A 120 4.22 3.28 26.54
CA ASN A 120 4.77 3.86 27.77
C ASN A 120 4.03 3.34 29.01
N THR A 121 2.69 3.29 28.95
CA THR A 121 1.87 2.74 30.04
C THR A 121 2.18 1.27 30.28
N THR A 122 2.30 0.49 29.21
CA THR A 122 2.63 -0.95 29.29
C THR A 122 4.01 -1.17 29.90
N MET A 123 5.00 -0.37 29.48
CA MET A 123 6.36 -0.45 30.02
C MET A 123 6.40 -0.11 31.53
N ALA A 124 5.63 0.88 31.98
CA ALA A 124 5.51 1.23 33.39
C ALA A 124 4.92 0.07 34.22
N LEU A 125 3.83 -0.55 33.72
CA LEU A 125 3.22 -1.71 34.37
C LEU A 125 4.16 -2.93 34.44
N LEU A 126 4.98 -3.16 33.42
CA LEU A 126 5.96 -4.23 33.40
C LEU A 126 7.10 -3.99 34.40
N ALA A 127 7.52 -2.72 34.59
CA ALA A 127 8.54 -2.37 35.56
C ALA A 127 8.06 -2.66 36.99
N ASP A 128 6.80 -2.34 37.31
CA ASP A 128 6.21 -2.63 38.62
C ASP A 128 6.05 -4.15 38.89
N TRP A 129 5.92 -4.96 37.82
CA TRP A 129 5.78 -6.41 37.98
C TRP A 129 7.10 -7.14 38.26
N HIS A 130 8.23 -6.52 37.97
CA HIS A 130 9.58 -7.04 38.22
C HIS A 130 10.23 -6.47 39.50
N ALA A 131 9.56 -5.60 40.23
CA ALA A 131 9.99 -5.05 41.50
C ALA A 131 9.49 -5.87 42.68
#